data_e57a536db1dfb5bc5a98f6c473af7eb8
#
_entry.id   e57a536db1dfb5bc5a98f6c473af7eb8
#
_cell.length_a   1.000
_cell.length_b   1.000
_cell.length_c   1.000
_cell.angle_alpha   90.00
_cell.angle_beta   90.00
_cell.angle_gamma   90.00
#
_symmetry.space_group_name_H-M   'P 1'
#
loop_
_entity.id
_entity.type
_entity.pdbx_description
1 polymer ?
#
loop_
_entity_poly.entity_id
_entity_poly.type
_entity_poly.pdbx_seq_one_letter_code
_entity_poly.pdbx_strand_id
1 'polypeptide(L)'
;MLTTSIAGYQKSKHCGYCKQKDGSCSYYMSCDNMRVDHYQELMDRGWRRSGTTYYKPDLPRSCCPHYTIRLKASDFKAKKEQRSAINKLNSYVIGPEYRRKAAMLCPEPRDIKRQKRDHFDVVSAVHKAEYERLAKPVGKKTKDAIQPAHKFEVNLEPDSCTKEKHDVMLRYQTEIHKDPEWRWTEASFERFLCNGLDRKLLKVKGKTMKLGSHHMCYRLDGKLVAVGVLDLLPHAVSSVYLFYDPDYQEWDWGKISAMHEIALVIEKGYEYYYMGYYIHSCTKMRYKGRFEPSYILDPESLEWNLLDDEFRKKLDKRKYVSLSEDQRIQAHEGSDGRNHRSLPNETRSEPSIVEDVTTKKLEPELKGEEIELDSEPSDPDDTEIPDGSLFDYNIPGVLKKGEVEKLNLGTMKLLVRTSLIDLEDLRGWEEWQIDDPGTIKGIVAELIATTGPKLLKDTALALF
;
A
#
# COMPACT_ATOMS: atom_id res chain seq x y z
N MET A 1 -22.26 12.79 0.48
CA MET A 1 -21.54 13.08 1.73
C MET A 1 -20.99 11.77 2.24
N LEU A 2 -19.76 11.74 2.72
CA LEU A 2 -19.16 10.56 3.37
C LEU A 2 -19.78 10.36 4.74
N THR A 3 -20.01 9.12 5.13
CA THR A 3 -20.46 8.78 6.48
C THR A 3 -19.36 8.03 7.19
N THR A 4 -18.82 8.62 8.26
CA THR A 4 -17.64 8.11 8.96
C THR A 4 -17.95 7.86 10.42
N SER A 5 -17.56 6.69 10.92
CA SER A 5 -17.49 6.39 12.35
C SER A 5 -16.04 6.33 12.80
N ILE A 6 -15.79 6.73 14.04
CA ILE A 6 -14.42 6.91 14.56
C ILE A 6 -14.15 5.89 15.65
N ALA A 7 -13.10 5.10 15.46
CA ALA A 7 -12.55 4.23 16.50
C ALA A 7 -11.39 4.89 17.27
N GLY A 8 -10.88 6.03 16.76
CA GLY A 8 -9.87 6.85 17.44
C GLY A 8 -8.46 6.29 17.38
N TYR A 9 -7.59 6.81 18.28
CA TYR A 9 -6.21 6.37 18.40
C TYR A 9 -6.13 5.12 19.26
N GLN A 10 -5.47 4.09 18.72
CA GLN A 10 -5.40 2.78 19.36
C GLN A 10 -3.96 2.24 19.34
N LYS A 11 -3.62 1.48 20.38
CA LYS A 11 -2.38 0.73 20.50
C LYS A 11 -2.69 -0.76 20.41
N SER A 12 -2.07 -1.45 19.47
CA SER A 12 -2.23 -2.90 19.32
C SER A 12 -1.29 -3.64 20.27
N LYS A 13 -1.79 -4.67 20.95
CA LYS A 13 -1.01 -5.55 21.83
C LYS A 13 0.09 -6.30 21.09
N HIS A 14 -0.05 -6.53 19.78
CA HIS A 14 0.93 -7.23 18.97
C HIS A 14 1.17 -6.54 17.64
N CYS A 15 2.43 -6.47 17.20
CA CYS A 15 2.76 -6.00 15.87
C CYS A 15 2.55 -7.10 14.84
N GLY A 16 1.82 -6.83 13.76
CA GLY A 16 1.59 -7.77 12.67
C GLY A 16 2.89 -8.27 12.00
N TYR A 17 3.95 -7.45 11.99
CA TYR A 17 5.21 -7.75 11.30
C TYR A 17 6.27 -8.45 12.16
N CYS A 18 6.67 -7.85 13.26
CA CYS A 18 7.73 -8.41 14.12
C CYS A 18 7.20 -9.21 15.30
N LYS A 19 5.88 -9.27 15.48
CA LYS A 19 5.17 -9.97 16.57
C LYS A 19 5.54 -9.49 17.97
N GLN A 20 6.22 -8.33 18.10
CA GLN A 20 6.50 -7.72 19.39
C GLN A 20 5.20 -7.23 20.05
N LYS A 21 5.14 -7.34 21.39
CA LYS A 21 4.04 -6.80 22.19
C LYS A 21 4.08 -5.27 22.18
N ASP A 22 2.92 -4.65 22.25
CA ASP A 22 2.74 -3.18 22.35
C ASP A 22 3.44 -2.37 21.24
N GLY A 23 3.56 -2.97 20.07
CA GLY A 23 4.45 -2.48 19.04
C GLY A 23 3.82 -1.70 17.89
N SER A 24 2.49 -1.50 17.86
CA SER A 24 1.81 -0.81 16.77
C SER A 24 0.78 0.19 17.28
N CYS A 25 0.89 1.44 16.84
CA CYS A 25 -0.05 2.51 17.18
C CYS A 25 -0.61 3.11 15.90
N SER A 26 -1.93 3.32 15.84
CA SER A 26 -2.59 3.92 14.68
C SER A 26 -3.87 4.64 15.07
N TYR A 27 -4.27 5.62 14.28
CA TYR A 27 -5.60 6.20 14.33
C TYR A 27 -6.52 5.50 13.34
N TYR A 28 -7.73 5.14 13.76
CA TYR A 28 -8.69 4.35 12.98
C TYR A 28 -10.01 5.07 12.79
N MET A 29 -10.57 4.91 11.59
CA MET A 29 -11.95 5.29 11.25
C MET A 29 -12.55 4.27 10.30
N SER A 30 -13.88 4.19 10.24
CA SER A 30 -14.62 3.39 9.26
C SER A 30 -15.46 4.29 8.36
N CYS A 31 -15.53 3.95 7.07
CA CYS A 31 -16.35 4.67 6.10
C CYS A 31 -16.78 3.71 4.98
N ASP A 32 -18.09 3.48 4.84
CA ASP A 32 -18.63 2.54 3.86
C ASP A 32 -18.79 3.15 2.45
N ASN A 33 -18.78 4.47 2.36
CA ASN A 33 -19.01 5.20 1.11
C ASN A 33 -17.85 6.15 0.75
N MET A 34 -16.62 5.72 1.05
CA MET A 34 -15.41 6.49 0.74
C MET A 34 -15.25 6.73 -0.77
N ARG A 35 -15.11 7.97 -1.15
CA ARG A 35 -14.88 8.36 -2.54
C ARG A 35 -13.40 8.20 -2.92
N VAL A 36 -13.16 7.83 -4.18
CA VAL A 36 -11.79 7.62 -4.69
C VAL A 36 -10.89 8.86 -4.62
N ASP A 37 -11.45 10.04 -4.77
CA ASP A 37 -10.74 11.32 -4.66
C ASP A 37 -10.33 11.61 -3.21
N HIS A 38 -11.23 11.38 -2.25
CA HIS A 38 -10.93 11.53 -0.83
C HIS A 38 -9.91 10.48 -0.34
N TYR A 39 -10.03 9.23 -0.80
CA TYR A 39 -9.05 8.21 -0.43
C TYR A 39 -7.67 8.50 -1.01
N GLN A 40 -7.58 9.07 -2.21
CA GLN A 40 -6.30 9.54 -2.75
C GLN A 40 -5.64 10.60 -1.85
N GLU A 41 -6.41 11.56 -1.33
CA GLU A 41 -5.91 12.56 -0.39
C GLU A 41 -5.47 11.95 0.94
N LEU A 42 -6.22 10.99 1.46
CA LEU A 42 -5.84 10.25 2.67
C LEU A 42 -4.54 9.47 2.46
N MET A 43 -4.38 8.79 1.31
CA MET A 43 -3.15 8.07 0.98
C MET A 43 -1.93 9.00 0.92
N ASP A 44 -2.10 10.20 0.39
CA ASP A 44 -1.04 11.21 0.33
C ASP A 44 -0.73 11.84 1.70
N ARG A 45 -1.52 11.48 2.73
CA ARG A 45 -1.27 11.79 4.16
C ARG A 45 -0.84 10.56 4.97
N GLY A 46 -0.52 9.45 4.31
CA GLY A 46 -0.02 8.23 4.95
C GLY A 46 -1.09 7.23 5.39
N TRP A 47 -2.35 7.46 5.08
CA TRP A 47 -3.43 6.52 5.38
C TRP A 47 -3.42 5.29 4.46
N ARG A 48 -3.99 4.20 4.97
CA ARG A 48 -4.32 2.99 4.22
C ARG A 48 -5.68 2.46 4.67
N ARG A 49 -6.18 1.44 3.96
CA ARG A 49 -7.44 0.78 4.28
C ARG A 49 -7.32 -0.74 4.31
N SER A 50 -8.21 -1.34 5.07
CA SER A 50 -8.53 -2.77 5.07
C SER A 50 -10.06 -2.87 5.03
N GLY A 51 -10.62 -3.33 3.91
CA GLY A 51 -12.06 -3.18 3.68
C GLY A 51 -12.52 -1.73 3.78
N THR A 52 -13.51 -1.48 4.64
CA THR A 52 -14.06 -0.15 4.94
C THR A 52 -13.40 0.53 6.16
N THR A 53 -12.41 -0.12 6.77
CA THR A 53 -11.62 0.46 7.88
C THR A 53 -10.39 1.17 7.32
N TYR A 54 -10.23 2.44 7.70
CA TYR A 54 -9.11 3.30 7.31
C TYR A 54 -8.22 3.55 8.52
N TYR A 55 -6.90 3.55 8.32
CA TYR A 55 -5.95 3.71 9.42
C TYR A 55 -4.73 4.54 9.03
N LYS A 56 -4.25 5.34 9.99
CA LYS A 56 -3.03 6.15 9.88
C LYS A 56 -2.05 5.69 10.96
N PRO A 57 -0.93 5.03 10.61
CA PRO A 57 0.07 4.62 11.57
C PRO A 57 0.78 5.80 12.23
N ASP A 58 1.06 5.66 13.52
CA ASP A 58 1.99 6.51 14.25
C ASP A 58 3.40 5.91 14.13
N LEU A 59 4.20 6.45 13.21
CA LEU A 59 5.49 5.87 12.87
C LEU A 59 6.50 5.90 14.03
N PRO A 60 6.67 7.02 14.78
CA PRO A 60 7.61 7.08 15.91
C PRO A 60 7.31 6.09 17.02
N ARG A 61 6.01 5.83 17.30
CA ARG A 61 5.57 4.94 18.38
C ARG A 61 5.40 3.49 17.95
N SER A 62 5.53 3.22 16.64
CA SER A 62 5.46 1.85 16.12
C SER A 62 6.84 1.18 16.13
N CYS A 63 6.91 -0.08 16.56
CA CYS A 63 8.16 -0.87 16.51
C CYS A 63 8.64 -1.13 15.08
N CYS A 64 7.72 -1.17 14.12
CA CYS A 64 7.96 -1.30 12.68
C CYS A 64 7.35 -0.09 11.96
N PRO A 65 8.05 1.04 11.79
CA PRO A 65 7.51 2.22 11.14
C PRO A 65 7.07 1.97 9.69
N HIS A 66 5.82 2.31 9.40
CA HIS A 66 5.13 2.04 8.13
C HIS A 66 5.22 3.25 7.21
N TYR A 67 6.28 3.34 6.39
CA TYR A 67 6.42 4.44 5.43
C TYR A 67 5.59 4.20 4.19
N THR A 68 4.77 5.17 3.80
CA THR A 68 4.10 5.13 2.51
C THR A 68 5.13 5.21 1.38
N ILE A 69 5.09 4.25 0.44
CA ILE A 69 6.01 4.17 -0.69
C ILE A 69 5.24 4.24 -2.02
N ARG A 70 5.74 5.04 -2.96
CA ARG A 70 5.26 5.07 -4.34
C ARG A 70 6.40 5.17 -5.34
N LEU A 71 6.10 4.87 -6.59
CA LEU A 71 6.98 5.19 -7.72
C LEU A 71 6.20 5.90 -8.83
N LYS A 72 6.89 6.73 -9.60
CA LYS A 72 6.36 7.27 -10.85
C LYS A 72 6.59 6.25 -11.95
N ALA A 73 5.50 5.69 -12.49
CA ALA A 73 5.59 4.51 -13.35
C ALA A 73 6.35 4.76 -14.66
N SER A 74 6.30 5.99 -15.20
CA SER A 74 7.06 6.38 -16.41
C SER A 74 8.58 6.30 -16.22
N ASP A 75 9.05 6.43 -14.98
CA ASP A 75 10.49 6.51 -14.66
C ASP A 75 11.04 5.15 -14.20
N PHE A 76 10.17 4.14 -14.12
CA PHE A 76 10.51 2.81 -13.62
C PHE A 76 11.62 2.13 -14.44
N LYS A 77 12.62 1.61 -13.73
CA LYS A 77 13.74 0.85 -14.29
C LYS A 77 13.80 -0.54 -13.64
N ALA A 78 13.41 -1.55 -14.41
CA ALA A 78 13.41 -2.93 -13.91
C ALA A 78 14.83 -3.45 -13.64
N LYS A 79 15.07 -3.95 -12.44
CA LYS A 79 16.29 -4.63 -12.05
C LYS A 79 16.33 -6.07 -12.60
N LYS A 80 17.52 -6.70 -12.55
CA LYS A 80 17.75 -8.05 -13.05
C LYS A 80 16.76 -9.07 -12.48
N GLU A 81 16.48 -9.00 -11.18
CA GLU A 81 15.59 -9.93 -10.49
C GLU A 81 14.13 -9.83 -10.97
N GLN A 82 13.63 -8.60 -11.20
CA GLN A 82 12.27 -8.36 -11.72
C GLN A 82 12.13 -8.85 -13.16
N ARG A 83 13.14 -8.53 -13.99
CA ARG A 83 13.21 -9.05 -15.38
C ARG A 83 13.30 -10.57 -15.42
N SER A 84 14.02 -11.17 -14.47
CA SER A 84 14.14 -12.63 -14.37
C SER A 84 12.82 -13.28 -14.02
N ALA A 85 12.06 -12.74 -13.06
CA ALA A 85 10.74 -13.26 -12.68
C ALA A 85 9.77 -13.28 -13.86
N ILE A 86 9.60 -12.15 -14.56
CA ILE A 86 8.74 -12.08 -15.76
C ILE A 86 9.24 -13.00 -16.88
N ASN A 87 10.54 -13.08 -17.12
CA ASN A 87 11.08 -13.96 -18.16
C ASN A 87 10.91 -15.45 -17.82
N LYS A 88 10.98 -15.84 -16.54
CA LYS A 88 10.72 -17.21 -16.09
C LYS A 88 9.27 -17.59 -16.39
N LEU A 89 8.29 -16.76 -15.98
CA LEU A 89 6.88 -16.95 -16.29
C LEU A 89 6.62 -17.03 -17.80
N ASN A 90 7.08 -16.03 -18.57
CA ASN A 90 6.92 -16.01 -20.02
C ASN A 90 7.50 -17.26 -20.71
N SER A 91 8.65 -17.73 -20.21
CA SER A 91 9.31 -18.90 -20.78
C SER A 91 8.54 -20.19 -20.53
N TYR A 92 7.94 -20.31 -19.36
CA TYR A 92 7.07 -21.42 -19.00
C TYR A 92 5.79 -21.43 -19.84
N VAL A 93 5.07 -20.31 -19.84
CA VAL A 93 3.80 -20.17 -20.55
C VAL A 93 3.95 -20.40 -22.07
N ILE A 94 4.94 -19.78 -22.66
CA ILE A 94 5.17 -19.90 -24.13
C ILE A 94 5.66 -21.30 -24.49
N GLY A 95 6.54 -21.91 -23.70
CA GLY A 95 7.10 -23.22 -23.90
C GLY A 95 8.23 -23.28 -24.96
N PRO A 96 9.08 -24.30 -24.90
CA PRO A 96 10.22 -24.44 -25.81
C PRO A 96 9.80 -24.78 -27.25
N GLU A 97 8.74 -25.56 -27.43
CA GLU A 97 8.28 -25.96 -28.75
C GLU A 97 7.73 -24.77 -29.55
N TYR A 98 6.87 -23.95 -28.93
CA TYR A 98 6.38 -22.71 -29.55
C TYR A 98 7.55 -21.82 -29.97
N ARG A 99 8.52 -21.58 -29.06
CA ARG A 99 9.68 -20.71 -29.37
C ARG A 99 10.48 -21.20 -30.54
N ARG A 100 10.70 -22.52 -30.63
CA ARG A 100 11.43 -23.13 -31.73
C ARG A 100 10.67 -22.96 -33.07
N LYS A 101 9.38 -23.30 -33.08
CA LYS A 101 8.52 -23.20 -34.29
C LYS A 101 8.33 -21.75 -34.71
N ALA A 102 8.06 -20.85 -33.79
CA ALA A 102 7.90 -19.41 -34.07
C ALA A 102 9.16 -18.78 -34.66
N ALA A 103 10.35 -19.13 -34.13
CA ALA A 103 11.63 -18.66 -34.66
C ALA A 103 11.91 -19.13 -36.08
N MET A 104 11.39 -20.28 -36.48
CA MET A 104 11.52 -20.80 -37.87
C MET A 104 10.55 -20.11 -38.81
N LEU A 105 9.33 -19.82 -38.39
CA LEU A 105 8.28 -19.23 -39.23
C LEU A 105 8.37 -17.70 -39.35
N CYS A 106 8.73 -17.07 -38.25
CA CYS A 106 8.85 -15.61 -38.12
C CYS A 106 10.17 -15.26 -37.43
N PRO A 107 11.32 -15.40 -38.13
CA PRO A 107 12.61 -15.06 -37.56
C PRO A 107 12.70 -13.56 -37.25
N GLU A 108 12.92 -13.22 -36.00
CA GLU A 108 13.05 -11.83 -35.58
C GLU A 108 14.40 -11.27 -36.06
N PRO A 109 14.43 -10.07 -36.69
CA PRO A 109 15.67 -9.42 -37.12
C PRO A 109 16.67 -9.23 -35.98
N ARG A 110 17.97 -9.33 -36.30
CA ARG A 110 19.04 -9.23 -35.29
C ARG A 110 19.03 -7.89 -34.55
N ASP A 111 18.74 -6.81 -35.26
CA ASP A 111 18.71 -5.46 -34.69
C ASP A 111 17.59 -5.30 -33.68
N ILE A 112 16.39 -5.85 -33.95
CA ILE A 112 15.26 -5.86 -33.01
C ILE A 112 15.60 -6.69 -31.76
N LYS A 113 16.24 -7.86 -31.94
CA LYS A 113 16.69 -8.66 -30.79
C LYS A 113 17.69 -7.91 -29.91
N ARG A 114 18.63 -7.18 -30.55
CA ARG A 114 19.61 -6.36 -29.85
C ARG A 114 18.92 -5.22 -29.09
N GLN A 115 18.04 -4.48 -29.73
CA GLN A 115 17.29 -3.38 -29.11
C GLN A 115 16.47 -3.86 -27.90
N LYS A 116 15.74 -4.99 -28.03
CA LYS A 116 14.96 -5.59 -26.91
C LYS A 116 15.83 -6.06 -25.76
N ARG A 117 17.07 -6.47 -26.02
CA ARG A 117 18.05 -6.85 -24.99
C ARG A 117 18.60 -5.63 -24.27
N ASP A 118 18.90 -4.57 -25.00
CA ASP A 118 19.55 -3.38 -24.50
C ASP A 118 18.55 -2.42 -23.83
N HIS A 119 17.28 -2.46 -24.23
CA HIS A 119 16.19 -1.68 -23.65
C HIS A 119 15.05 -2.59 -23.17
N PHE A 120 14.86 -2.66 -21.85
CA PHE A 120 13.75 -3.41 -21.27
C PHE A 120 12.52 -2.53 -21.16
N ASP A 121 11.45 -2.90 -21.86
CA ASP A 121 10.14 -2.28 -21.77
C ASP A 121 9.20 -3.16 -20.93
N VAL A 122 8.73 -2.63 -19.79
CA VAL A 122 7.89 -3.37 -18.84
C VAL A 122 6.55 -3.78 -19.45
N VAL A 123 5.91 -2.90 -20.22
CA VAL A 123 4.60 -3.17 -20.86
C VAL A 123 4.71 -4.34 -21.84
N SER A 124 5.68 -4.28 -22.73
CA SER A 124 5.93 -5.38 -23.68
C SER A 124 6.33 -6.67 -22.99
N ALA A 125 7.05 -6.58 -21.88
CA ALA A 125 7.55 -7.76 -21.16
C ALA A 125 6.44 -8.52 -20.43
N VAL A 126 5.52 -7.84 -19.73
CA VAL A 126 4.43 -8.47 -18.99
C VAL A 126 3.40 -9.10 -19.92
N HIS A 127 3.11 -8.46 -21.04
CA HIS A 127 2.13 -8.95 -22.01
C HIS A 127 2.67 -9.98 -23.01
N LYS A 128 3.97 -10.27 -22.96
CA LYS A 128 4.63 -11.14 -23.95
C LYS A 128 4.03 -12.54 -24.05
N ALA A 129 3.57 -13.10 -22.92
CA ALA A 129 3.00 -14.44 -22.85
C ALA A 129 1.47 -14.45 -22.74
N GLU A 130 0.80 -13.29 -22.64
CA GLU A 130 -0.65 -13.23 -22.61
C GLU A 130 -1.26 -13.77 -23.90
N TYR A 131 -2.18 -14.71 -23.76
CA TYR A 131 -2.71 -15.50 -24.88
C TYR A 131 -3.30 -14.64 -26.02
N GLU A 132 -4.03 -13.58 -25.66
CA GLU A 132 -4.65 -12.68 -26.65
C GLU A 132 -3.63 -11.78 -27.37
N ARG A 133 -2.53 -11.44 -26.71
CA ARG A 133 -1.47 -10.58 -27.25
C ARG A 133 -0.34 -11.36 -27.91
N LEU A 134 -0.25 -12.67 -27.65
CA LEU A 134 0.80 -13.52 -28.19
C LEU A 134 0.62 -13.72 -29.69
N ALA A 135 1.64 -13.39 -30.48
CA ALA A 135 1.67 -13.70 -31.90
C ALA A 135 1.59 -15.22 -32.11
N LYS A 136 0.62 -15.67 -32.91
CA LYS A 136 0.40 -17.11 -33.21
C LYS A 136 0.69 -17.37 -34.70
N PRO A 137 1.98 -17.55 -35.08
CA PRO A 137 2.35 -17.77 -36.47
C PRO A 137 1.67 -19.02 -37.02
N VAL A 138 1.22 -18.96 -38.29
CA VAL A 138 0.55 -20.05 -38.96
C VAL A 138 1.56 -20.95 -39.66
N GLY A 139 1.39 -22.26 -39.48
CA GLY A 139 2.23 -23.26 -40.18
C GLY A 139 1.96 -23.28 -41.69
N LYS A 140 3.03 -23.35 -42.50
CA LYS A 140 2.92 -23.36 -43.97
C LYS A 140 2.17 -24.57 -44.50
N LYS A 141 2.24 -25.72 -43.79
CA LYS A 141 1.65 -27.00 -44.23
C LYS A 141 0.24 -27.26 -43.66
N THR A 142 0.01 -26.89 -42.37
CA THR A 142 -1.21 -27.24 -41.65
C THR A 142 -2.24 -26.11 -41.64
N LYS A 143 -1.84 -24.89 -41.97
CA LYS A 143 -2.63 -23.64 -41.75
C LYS A 143 -3.06 -23.38 -40.31
N ASP A 144 -2.64 -24.23 -39.38
CA ASP A 144 -2.97 -24.07 -37.96
C ASP A 144 -2.01 -23.10 -37.29
N ALA A 145 -2.53 -22.27 -36.41
CA ALA A 145 -1.73 -21.39 -35.56
C ALA A 145 -0.96 -22.17 -34.54
N ILE A 146 0.32 -21.86 -34.38
CA ILE A 146 1.13 -22.46 -33.30
C ILE A 146 0.65 -21.95 -31.96
N GLN A 147 0.29 -22.88 -31.08
CA GLN A 147 -0.18 -22.57 -29.73
C GLN A 147 0.97 -22.56 -28.73
N PRO A 148 0.93 -21.70 -27.71
CA PRO A 148 1.84 -21.76 -26.56
C PRO A 148 1.63 -23.04 -25.77
N ALA A 149 2.54 -23.36 -24.84
CA ALA A 149 2.41 -24.53 -23.98
C ALA A 149 1.22 -24.37 -22.99
N HIS A 150 0.97 -23.14 -22.55
CA HIS A 150 -0.12 -22.80 -21.64
C HIS A 150 -0.89 -21.57 -22.11
N LYS A 151 -2.16 -21.47 -21.74
CA LYS A 151 -2.99 -20.29 -21.95
C LYS A 151 -2.91 -19.39 -20.72
N PHE A 152 -2.22 -18.25 -20.82
CA PHE A 152 -2.11 -17.29 -19.73
C PHE A 152 -2.95 -16.04 -20.04
N GLU A 153 -3.75 -15.63 -19.06
CA GLU A 153 -4.68 -14.51 -19.18
C GLU A 153 -4.59 -13.63 -17.93
N VAL A 154 -4.57 -12.31 -18.14
CA VAL A 154 -4.61 -11.32 -17.06
C VAL A 154 -5.77 -10.37 -17.30
N ASN A 155 -6.73 -10.37 -16.40
CA ASN A 155 -7.96 -9.58 -16.54
C ASN A 155 -8.20 -8.70 -15.32
N LEU A 156 -8.57 -7.45 -15.56
CA LEU A 156 -9.02 -6.53 -14.52
C LEU A 156 -10.53 -6.66 -14.35
N GLU A 157 -10.93 -7.32 -13.27
CA GLU A 157 -12.30 -7.66 -12.93
C GLU A 157 -12.84 -6.77 -11.80
N PRO A 158 -14.16 -6.72 -11.57
CA PRO A 158 -14.73 -6.17 -10.35
C PRO A 158 -14.19 -6.87 -9.10
N ASP A 159 -14.13 -6.14 -7.99
CA ASP A 159 -13.75 -6.66 -6.67
C ASP A 159 -14.86 -7.50 -6.00
N SER A 160 -15.63 -8.24 -6.79
CA SER A 160 -16.71 -9.11 -6.31
C SER A 160 -16.17 -10.40 -5.71
N CYS A 161 -16.82 -10.86 -4.62
CA CYS A 161 -16.65 -12.18 -4.07
C CYS A 161 -17.19 -13.22 -5.05
N THR A 162 -16.35 -14.14 -5.50
CA THR A 162 -16.75 -15.32 -6.26
C THR A 162 -16.17 -16.54 -5.58
N LYS A 163 -16.84 -17.70 -5.74
CA LYS A 163 -16.34 -18.96 -5.17
C LYS A 163 -14.89 -19.26 -5.57
N GLU A 164 -14.54 -19.05 -6.86
CA GLU A 164 -13.18 -19.25 -7.37
C GLU A 164 -12.13 -18.39 -6.62
N LYS A 165 -12.43 -17.11 -6.41
CA LYS A 165 -11.54 -16.17 -5.69
C LYS A 165 -11.44 -16.53 -4.21
N HIS A 166 -12.58 -16.87 -3.59
CA HIS A 166 -12.61 -17.28 -2.19
C HIS A 166 -11.82 -18.57 -1.96
N ASP A 167 -11.99 -19.59 -2.82
CA ASP A 167 -11.26 -20.85 -2.71
C ASP A 167 -9.72 -20.64 -2.78
N VAL A 168 -9.24 -19.77 -3.68
CA VAL A 168 -7.80 -19.41 -3.77
C VAL A 168 -7.36 -18.65 -2.52
N MET A 169 -8.16 -17.68 -2.04
CA MET A 169 -7.86 -16.93 -0.83
C MET A 169 -7.79 -17.82 0.41
N LEU A 170 -8.76 -18.73 0.58
CA LEU A 170 -8.81 -19.66 1.69
C LEU A 170 -7.56 -20.55 1.72
N ARG A 171 -7.19 -21.14 0.59
CA ARG A 171 -5.95 -21.92 0.48
C ARG A 171 -4.71 -21.09 0.79
N TYR A 172 -4.66 -19.87 0.30
CA TYR A 172 -3.53 -18.95 0.57
C TYR A 172 -3.39 -18.67 2.07
N GLN A 173 -4.48 -18.36 2.75
CA GLN A 173 -4.46 -18.05 4.18
C GLN A 173 -4.13 -19.27 5.04
N THR A 174 -4.70 -20.43 4.69
CA THR A 174 -4.49 -21.66 5.48
C THR A 174 -3.13 -22.30 5.22
N GLU A 175 -2.68 -22.36 3.95
CA GLU A 175 -1.46 -23.06 3.59
C GLU A 175 -0.20 -22.18 3.69
N ILE A 176 -0.29 -20.88 3.37
CA ILE A 176 0.85 -19.94 3.42
C ILE A 176 0.93 -19.24 4.78
N HIS A 177 -0.17 -18.62 5.25
CA HIS A 177 -0.17 -17.87 6.51
C HIS A 177 -0.41 -18.74 7.75
N LYS A 178 -0.86 -19.99 7.57
CA LYS A 178 -1.21 -20.91 8.66
C LYS A 178 -2.37 -20.43 9.54
N ASP A 179 -3.20 -19.58 8.97
CA ASP A 179 -4.41 -19.11 9.63
C ASP A 179 -5.45 -20.25 9.74
N PRO A 180 -6.28 -20.27 10.78
CA PRO A 180 -7.34 -21.26 10.90
C PRO A 180 -8.45 -21.01 9.86
N GLU A 181 -8.92 -22.09 9.20
CA GLU A 181 -9.91 -22.06 8.13
C GLU A 181 -11.20 -21.32 8.51
N TRP A 182 -11.69 -21.53 9.76
CA TRP A 182 -12.93 -20.91 10.24
C TRP A 182 -12.94 -19.37 10.22
N ARG A 183 -11.76 -18.74 10.20
CA ARG A 183 -11.60 -17.28 10.12
C ARG A 183 -11.94 -16.73 8.74
N TRP A 184 -11.74 -17.53 7.70
CA TRP A 184 -11.80 -17.09 6.31
C TRP A 184 -13.08 -17.57 5.61
N THR A 185 -14.25 -17.15 6.14
CA THR A 185 -15.55 -17.36 5.49
C THR A 185 -15.71 -16.46 4.26
N GLU A 186 -16.67 -16.78 3.37
CA GLU A 186 -17.02 -15.88 2.25
C GLU A 186 -17.33 -14.47 2.73
N ALA A 187 -18.05 -14.32 3.85
CA ALA A 187 -18.39 -13.01 4.42
C ALA A 187 -17.15 -12.24 4.94
N SER A 188 -16.15 -12.93 5.54
CA SER A 188 -14.91 -12.27 5.95
C SER A 188 -14.05 -11.89 4.75
N PHE A 189 -13.97 -12.72 3.72
CA PHE A 189 -13.32 -12.39 2.47
C PHE A 189 -13.98 -11.20 1.78
N GLU A 190 -15.31 -11.16 1.74
CA GLU A 190 -16.08 -10.05 1.16
C GLU A 190 -15.80 -8.74 1.89
N ARG A 191 -15.86 -8.73 3.23
CA ARG A 191 -15.53 -7.54 4.04
C ARG A 191 -14.11 -7.05 3.83
N PHE A 192 -13.16 -7.98 3.73
CA PHE A 192 -11.74 -7.65 3.66
C PHE A 192 -11.31 -7.14 2.29
N LEU A 193 -11.68 -7.84 1.21
CA LEU A 193 -11.12 -7.59 -0.13
C LEU A 193 -12.14 -7.23 -1.22
N CYS A 194 -13.45 -7.39 -0.97
CA CYS A 194 -14.49 -7.16 -1.99
C CYS A 194 -15.34 -5.91 -1.73
N ASN A 195 -15.33 -5.38 -0.50
CA ASN A 195 -16.01 -4.13 -0.15
C ASN A 195 -15.01 -2.96 -0.21
N GLY A 196 -14.67 -2.58 -1.42
CA GLY A 196 -13.72 -1.51 -1.68
C GLY A 196 -14.38 -0.18 -2.04
N LEU A 197 -13.68 0.59 -2.84
CA LEU A 197 -14.13 1.88 -3.33
C LEU A 197 -15.08 1.70 -4.52
N ASP A 198 -16.11 2.54 -4.59
CA ASP A 198 -17.06 2.54 -5.70
C ASP A 198 -16.37 2.68 -7.05
N ARG A 199 -16.74 1.81 -8.00
CA ARG A 199 -16.22 1.83 -9.34
C ARG A 199 -16.91 2.87 -10.20
N LYS A 200 -16.12 3.70 -10.87
CA LYS A 200 -16.61 4.69 -11.82
C LYS A 200 -15.68 4.84 -13.04
N LEU A 201 -16.22 5.40 -14.10
CA LEU A 201 -15.45 5.74 -15.30
C LEU A 201 -15.22 7.26 -15.32
N LEU A 202 -13.97 7.66 -15.48
CA LEU A 202 -13.57 9.05 -15.60
C LEU A 202 -13.04 9.30 -17.01
N LYS A 203 -13.58 10.31 -17.71
CA LYS A 203 -13.05 10.74 -19.02
C LYS A 203 -12.03 11.87 -18.81
N VAL A 204 -10.77 11.61 -19.13
CA VAL A 204 -9.68 12.58 -19.04
C VAL A 204 -8.98 12.66 -20.36
N LYS A 205 -8.93 13.86 -20.97
CA LYS A 205 -8.23 14.12 -22.26
C LYS A 205 -8.58 13.08 -23.36
N GLY A 206 -9.86 12.71 -23.46
CA GLY A 206 -10.35 11.75 -24.45
C GLY A 206 -10.09 10.27 -24.14
N LYS A 207 -9.41 9.95 -23.05
CA LYS A 207 -9.22 8.58 -22.55
C LYS A 207 -10.22 8.28 -21.44
N THR A 208 -10.70 7.04 -21.40
CA THR A 208 -11.55 6.55 -20.30
C THR A 208 -10.68 5.81 -19.30
N MET A 209 -10.63 6.33 -18.06
CA MET A 209 -9.96 5.70 -16.93
C MET A 209 -10.98 5.00 -16.03
N LYS A 210 -10.66 3.79 -15.59
CA LYS A 210 -11.42 3.09 -14.55
C LYS A 210 -10.96 3.60 -13.19
N LEU A 211 -11.89 3.83 -12.27
CA LEU A 211 -11.60 4.18 -10.87
C LEU A 211 -12.35 3.22 -9.95
N GLY A 212 -11.91 3.15 -8.68
CA GLY A 212 -12.48 2.29 -7.66
C GLY A 212 -11.75 0.96 -7.52
N SER A 213 -12.29 0.07 -6.71
CA SER A 213 -11.63 -1.20 -6.40
C SER A 213 -11.85 -2.26 -7.47
N HIS A 214 -10.79 -2.98 -7.77
CA HIS A 214 -10.76 -4.02 -8.81
C HIS A 214 -9.85 -5.17 -8.38
N HIS A 215 -10.11 -6.34 -8.94
CA HIS A 215 -9.23 -7.50 -8.87
C HIS A 215 -8.49 -7.71 -10.20
N MET A 216 -7.17 -7.75 -10.17
CA MET A 216 -6.36 -8.19 -11.30
C MET A 216 -6.18 -9.70 -11.19
N CYS A 217 -6.94 -10.45 -11.99
CA CYS A 217 -7.00 -11.90 -11.94
C CYS A 217 -6.04 -12.52 -12.97
N TYR A 218 -5.19 -13.41 -12.50
CA TYR A 218 -4.23 -14.17 -13.31
C TYR A 218 -4.73 -15.59 -13.50
N ARG A 219 -4.92 -16.03 -14.74
CA ARG A 219 -5.39 -17.39 -15.06
C ARG A 219 -4.37 -18.12 -15.91
N LEU A 220 -4.15 -19.37 -15.58
CA LEU A 220 -3.33 -20.30 -16.33
C LEU A 220 -4.18 -21.52 -16.71
N ASP A 221 -4.32 -21.75 -18.02
CA ASP A 221 -5.18 -22.81 -18.58
C ASP A 221 -6.63 -22.77 -18.05
N GLY A 222 -7.14 -21.56 -17.81
CA GLY A 222 -8.48 -21.32 -17.28
C GLY A 222 -8.60 -21.34 -15.75
N LYS A 223 -7.60 -21.85 -15.01
CA LYS A 223 -7.57 -21.86 -13.55
C LYS A 223 -7.08 -20.52 -13.02
N LEU A 224 -7.76 -19.94 -12.03
CA LEU A 224 -7.30 -18.77 -11.31
C LEU A 224 -6.08 -19.15 -10.44
N VAL A 225 -4.95 -18.48 -10.65
CA VAL A 225 -3.69 -18.80 -9.95
C VAL A 225 -3.19 -17.69 -9.05
N ALA A 226 -3.60 -16.43 -9.29
CA ALA A 226 -3.29 -15.31 -8.41
C ALA A 226 -4.31 -14.19 -8.59
N VAL A 227 -4.44 -13.33 -7.58
CA VAL A 227 -5.29 -12.13 -7.59
C VAL A 227 -4.54 -10.98 -6.92
N GLY A 228 -4.34 -9.89 -7.67
CA GLY A 228 -3.93 -8.60 -7.13
C GLY A 228 -5.16 -7.75 -6.82
N VAL A 229 -5.32 -7.33 -5.58
CA VAL A 229 -6.39 -6.41 -5.16
C VAL A 229 -5.90 -4.98 -5.29
N LEU A 230 -6.61 -4.18 -6.08
CA LEU A 230 -6.16 -2.86 -6.51
C LEU A 230 -7.21 -1.78 -6.25
N ASP A 231 -6.77 -0.62 -5.82
CA ASP A 231 -7.54 0.62 -5.88
C ASP A 231 -7.04 1.49 -7.02
N LEU A 232 -7.91 1.74 -7.97
CA LEU A 232 -7.66 2.64 -9.09
C LEU A 232 -8.14 4.03 -8.72
N LEU A 233 -7.20 4.95 -8.55
CA LEU A 233 -7.43 6.29 -8.01
C LEU A 233 -7.21 7.36 -9.10
N PRO A 234 -7.59 8.64 -8.91
CA PRO A 234 -7.52 9.66 -9.94
C PRO A 234 -6.17 9.80 -10.66
N HIS A 235 -5.07 9.59 -9.95
CA HIS A 235 -3.72 9.66 -10.54
C HIS A 235 -2.81 8.49 -10.14
N ALA A 236 -3.35 7.45 -9.51
CA ALA A 236 -2.54 6.33 -9.04
C ALA A 236 -3.25 4.98 -9.14
N VAL A 237 -2.46 3.92 -9.15
CA VAL A 237 -2.90 2.56 -8.83
C VAL A 237 -2.26 2.20 -7.49
N SER A 238 -3.08 1.77 -6.53
CA SER A 238 -2.62 1.30 -5.23
C SER A 238 -2.79 -0.20 -5.12
N SER A 239 -1.70 -0.91 -4.86
CA SER A 239 -1.73 -2.32 -4.47
C SER A 239 -2.20 -2.44 -3.03
N VAL A 240 -3.34 -3.12 -2.82
CA VAL A 240 -3.96 -3.31 -1.51
C VAL A 240 -3.56 -4.66 -0.95
N TYR A 241 -3.73 -5.73 -1.74
CA TYR A 241 -3.41 -7.08 -1.33
C TYR A 241 -3.02 -7.96 -2.52
N LEU A 242 -2.31 -9.04 -2.25
CA LEU A 242 -1.98 -10.07 -3.24
C LEU A 242 -2.14 -11.44 -2.59
N PHE A 243 -2.90 -12.32 -3.23
CA PHE A 243 -3.00 -13.72 -2.85
C PHE A 243 -2.91 -14.64 -4.07
N TYR A 244 -2.44 -15.85 -3.87
CA TYR A 244 -2.21 -16.78 -4.96
C TYR A 244 -2.45 -18.24 -4.52
N ASP A 245 -2.69 -19.10 -5.49
CA ASP A 245 -2.80 -20.53 -5.26
C ASP A 245 -1.43 -21.10 -4.81
N PRO A 246 -1.33 -21.74 -3.64
CA PRO A 246 -0.07 -22.29 -3.10
C PRO A 246 0.68 -23.22 -4.04
N ASP A 247 0.00 -23.92 -4.96
CA ASP A 247 0.64 -24.78 -5.97
C ASP A 247 1.56 -23.99 -6.91
N TYR A 248 1.43 -22.65 -6.95
CA TYR A 248 2.20 -21.74 -7.81
C TYR A 248 3.09 -20.78 -7.02
N GLN A 249 3.37 -21.06 -5.74
CA GLN A 249 4.18 -20.18 -4.86
C GLN A 249 5.60 -19.93 -5.39
N GLU A 250 6.15 -20.83 -6.23
CA GLU A 250 7.50 -20.69 -6.80
C GLU A 250 7.66 -19.54 -7.82
N TRP A 251 6.56 -18.86 -8.17
CA TRP A 251 6.52 -17.86 -9.25
C TRP A 251 6.82 -16.43 -8.81
N ASP A 252 7.40 -16.14 -7.68
CA ASP A 252 7.68 -14.75 -7.28
C ASP A 252 6.50 -13.77 -7.53
N TRP A 253 5.28 -14.16 -7.15
CA TRP A 253 4.06 -13.40 -7.47
C TRP A 253 4.11 -11.93 -7.07
N GLY A 254 4.78 -11.59 -5.97
CA GLY A 254 4.96 -10.20 -5.55
C GLY A 254 5.73 -9.34 -6.55
N LYS A 255 6.67 -9.92 -7.32
CA LYS A 255 7.38 -9.21 -8.39
C LYS A 255 6.56 -9.20 -9.68
N ILE A 256 5.93 -10.33 -10.03
CA ILE A 256 5.11 -10.46 -11.24
C ILE A 256 3.92 -9.50 -11.19
N SER A 257 3.15 -9.52 -10.09
CA SER A 257 2.01 -8.63 -9.87
C SER A 257 2.42 -7.16 -9.94
N ALA A 258 3.46 -6.76 -9.19
CA ALA A 258 3.94 -5.38 -9.23
C ALA A 258 4.35 -4.91 -10.64
N MET A 259 4.97 -5.79 -11.45
CA MET A 259 5.33 -5.47 -12.84
C MET A 259 4.10 -5.28 -13.73
N HIS A 260 3.06 -6.11 -13.59
CA HIS A 260 1.78 -5.95 -14.29
C HIS A 260 1.04 -4.69 -13.84
N GLU A 261 1.07 -4.38 -12.54
CA GLU A 261 0.44 -3.18 -11.98
C GLU A 261 1.13 -1.89 -12.44
N ILE A 262 2.47 -1.88 -12.53
CA ILE A 262 3.23 -0.77 -13.13
C ILE A 262 2.87 -0.62 -14.62
N ALA A 263 2.77 -1.72 -15.37
CA ALA A 263 2.36 -1.69 -16.76
C ALA A 263 0.93 -1.14 -16.91
N LEU A 264 0.00 -1.52 -16.03
CA LEU A 264 -1.37 -0.97 -15.98
C LEU A 264 -1.35 0.55 -15.79
N VAL A 265 -0.52 1.06 -14.86
CA VAL A 265 -0.36 2.51 -14.64
C VAL A 265 0.04 3.22 -15.95
N ILE A 266 1.06 2.71 -16.62
CA ILE A 266 1.57 3.29 -17.88
C ILE A 266 0.52 3.24 -18.99
N GLU A 267 -0.09 2.08 -19.22
CA GLU A 267 -1.04 1.86 -20.30
C GLU A 267 -2.33 2.67 -20.18
N LYS A 268 -2.85 2.78 -18.95
CA LYS A 268 -4.12 3.46 -18.68
C LYS A 268 -3.96 4.94 -18.39
N GLY A 269 -2.71 5.41 -18.24
CA GLY A 269 -2.40 6.83 -18.09
C GLY A 269 -2.57 7.37 -16.67
N TYR A 270 -2.46 6.50 -15.65
CA TYR A 270 -2.20 6.93 -14.29
C TYR A 270 -0.74 7.39 -14.18
N GLU A 271 -0.40 8.05 -13.08
CA GLU A 271 0.95 8.61 -12.91
C GLU A 271 1.79 7.77 -11.94
N TYR A 272 1.19 7.40 -10.81
CA TYR A 272 1.90 6.74 -9.71
C TYR A 272 1.42 5.31 -9.47
N TYR A 273 2.37 4.48 -9.00
CA TYR A 273 2.09 3.17 -8.43
C TYR A 273 2.44 3.17 -6.95
N TYR A 274 1.46 2.89 -6.08
CA TYR A 274 1.64 2.78 -4.63
C TYR A 274 1.71 1.32 -4.24
N MET A 275 2.82 0.93 -3.58
CA MET A 275 3.08 -0.44 -3.15
C MET A 275 2.70 -0.69 -1.68
N GLY A 276 1.74 0.05 -1.12
CA GLY A 276 1.40 0.00 0.29
C GLY A 276 2.48 0.62 1.17
N TYR A 277 2.91 -0.08 2.24
CA TYR A 277 3.95 0.39 3.13
C TYR A 277 5.32 -0.22 2.84
N TYR A 278 6.36 0.56 3.09
CA TYR A 278 7.75 0.15 3.20
C TYR A 278 8.14 0.09 4.68
N ILE A 279 8.66 -1.04 5.12
CA ILE A 279 9.15 -1.24 6.48
C ILE A 279 10.60 -1.70 6.37
N HIS A 280 11.53 -0.83 6.78
CA HIS A 280 12.96 -1.07 6.57
C HIS A 280 13.50 -2.27 7.36
N SER A 281 13.00 -2.47 8.58
CA SER A 281 13.35 -3.58 9.46
C SER A 281 12.75 -4.93 9.06
N CYS A 282 11.75 -4.95 8.18
CA CYS A 282 11.05 -6.16 7.77
C CYS A 282 11.54 -6.62 6.39
N THR A 283 12.18 -7.80 6.32
CA THR A 283 12.69 -8.37 5.07
C THR A 283 11.59 -8.54 4.03
N LYS A 284 10.41 -9.00 4.47
CA LYS A 284 9.21 -9.19 3.63
C LYS A 284 8.66 -7.90 3.01
N MET A 285 8.98 -6.73 3.57
CA MET A 285 8.52 -5.41 3.07
C MET A 285 9.64 -4.61 2.41
N ARG A 286 10.90 -4.93 2.71
CA ARG A 286 12.08 -4.21 2.21
C ARG A 286 12.25 -4.31 0.69
N TYR A 287 11.83 -5.43 0.06
CA TYR A 287 11.94 -5.63 -1.38
C TYR A 287 11.21 -4.57 -2.21
N LYS A 288 10.16 -3.94 -1.67
CA LYS A 288 9.41 -2.87 -2.34
C LYS A 288 10.30 -1.68 -2.70
N GLY A 289 11.28 -1.35 -1.88
CA GLY A 289 12.28 -0.32 -2.19
C GLY A 289 13.24 -0.68 -3.33
N ARG A 290 13.18 -1.89 -3.91
CA ARG A 290 13.97 -2.28 -5.08
C ARG A 290 13.29 -1.94 -6.42
N PHE A 291 12.04 -1.49 -6.39
CA PHE A 291 11.36 -0.93 -7.55
C PHE A 291 11.76 0.55 -7.69
N GLU A 292 12.71 0.86 -8.57
CA GLU A 292 13.34 2.18 -8.65
C GLU A 292 12.91 2.97 -9.89
N PRO A 293 12.81 4.33 -9.72
CA PRO A 293 12.99 5.09 -8.50
C PRO A 293 11.76 5.02 -7.60
N SER A 294 11.93 4.72 -6.30
CA SER A 294 10.86 4.77 -5.31
C SER A 294 10.98 6.02 -4.43
N TYR A 295 9.84 6.54 -4.01
CA TYR A 295 9.74 7.70 -3.13
C TYR A 295 9.01 7.33 -1.85
N ILE A 296 9.49 7.87 -0.74
CA ILE A 296 8.93 7.74 0.60
C ILE A 296 8.23 9.04 0.96
N LEU A 297 7.02 8.94 1.50
CA LEU A 297 6.33 10.08 2.09
C LEU A 297 7.01 10.48 3.40
N ASP A 298 7.49 11.72 3.48
CA ASP A 298 7.99 12.26 4.74
C ASP A 298 6.85 12.38 5.75
N PRO A 299 6.97 11.78 6.95
CA PRO A 299 5.87 11.76 7.89
C PRO A 299 5.44 13.13 8.42
N GLU A 300 6.38 14.09 8.52
CA GLU A 300 6.13 15.42 9.07
C GLU A 300 5.62 16.42 8.03
N SER A 301 6.34 16.55 6.90
CA SER A 301 6.02 17.53 5.86
C SER A 301 5.01 17.03 4.84
N LEU A 302 4.78 15.73 4.76
CA LEU A 302 3.99 15.06 3.71
C LEU A 302 4.56 15.27 2.29
N GLU A 303 5.85 15.59 2.18
CA GLU A 303 6.57 15.68 0.91
C GLU A 303 7.18 14.33 0.52
N TRP A 304 7.38 14.15 -0.79
CA TRP A 304 7.91 12.91 -1.32
C TRP A 304 9.43 12.98 -1.49
N ASN A 305 10.16 12.14 -0.78
CA ASN A 305 11.62 12.03 -0.83
C ASN A 305 12.07 10.75 -1.52
N LEU A 306 13.15 10.83 -2.29
CA LEU A 306 13.72 9.66 -2.96
C LEU A 306 14.25 8.66 -1.92
N LEU A 307 13.87 7.39 -2.07
CA LEU A 307 14.42 6.28 -1.29
C LEU A 307 15.77 5.84 -1.89
N ASP A 308 16.78 6.66 -1.70
CA ASP A 308 18.15 6.38 -2.13
C ASP A 308 18.97 5.65 -1.06
N ASP A 309 20.26 5.42 -1.34
CA ASP A 309 21.15 4.74 -0.41
C ASP A 309 21.46 5.60 0.83
N GLU A 310 21.38 6.93 0.72
CA GLU A 310 21.60 7.82 1.85
C GLU A 310 20.43 7.74 2.83
N PHE A 311 19.19 7.76 2.30
CA PHE A 311 18.00 7.57 3.12
C PHE A 311 18.00 6.18 3.80
N ARG A 312 18.35 5.12 3.06
CA ARG A 312 18.45 3.75 3.63
C ARG A 312 19.47 3.67 4.75
N LYS A 313 20.66 4.29 4.60
CA LYS A 313 21.69 4.35 5.66
C LYS A 313 21.19 5.09 6.91
N LYS A 314 20.32 6.08 6.79
CA LYS A 314 19.68 6.72 7.94
C LYS A 314 18.72 5.75 8.65
N LEU A 315 17.91 4.99 7.88
CA LEU A 315 17.01 3.96 8.42
C LEU A 315 17.75 2.76 9.03
N ASP A 316 18.96 2.46 8.59
CA ASP A 316 19.83 1.45 9.24
C ASP A 316 20.26 1.88 10.66
N LYS A 317 20.38 3.20 10.89
CA LYS A 317 20.81 3.78 12.17
C LYS A 317 19.65 4.09 13.11
N ARG A 318 18.50 4.48 12.57
CA ARG A 318 17.31 4.91 13.32
C ARG A 318 16.06 4.29 12.72
N LYS A 319 15.16 3.76 13.56
CA LYS A 319 13.89 3.20 13.08
C LYS A 319 13.01 4.25 12.40
N TYR A 320 12.92 5.43 12.98
CA TYR A 320 12.17 6.57 12.47
C TYR A 320 13.10 7.63 11.86
N VAL A 321 12.78 8.09 10.66
CA VAL A 321 13.50 9.13 9.92
C VAL A 321 12.47 10.03 9.24
N SER A 322 12.57 11.35 9.49
CA SER A 322 11.94 12.40 8.70
C SER A 322 13.03 13.36 8.24
N LEU A 323 13.13 13.58 6.94
CA LEU A 323 14.16 14.49 6.40
C LEU A 323 13.83 15.96 6.71
N SER A 324 12.55 16.29 6.71
CA SER A 324 12.10 17.65 7.05
C SER A 324 12.34 17.97 8.54
N GLU A 325 12.19 17.02 9.43
CA GLU A 325 12.51 17.18 10.84
C GLU A 325 14.03 17.30 11.06
N ASP A 326 14.83 16.43 10.41
CA ASP A 326 16.29 16.51 10.46
C ASP A 326 16.78 17.91 10.02
N GLN A 327 16.23 18.46 8.93
CA GLN A 327 16.57 19.80 8.44
C GLN A 327 16.18 20.89 9.42
N ARG A 328 15.01 20.78 10.05
CA ARG A 328 14.54 21.74 11.06
C ARG A 328 15.46 21.77 12.29
N ILE A 329 15.87 20.59 12.78
CA ILE A 329 16.80 20.48 13.92
C ILE A 329 18.14 21.13 13.57
N GLN A 330 18.71 20.80 12.41
CA GLN A 330 19.98 21.39 11.96
C GLN A 330 19.92 22.91 11.81
N ALA A 331 18.81 23.46 11.32
CA ALA A 331 18.60 24.90 11.20
C ALA A 331 18.55 25.60 12.57
N HIS A 332 17.95 24.96 13.57
CA HIS A 332 17.93 25.48 14.95
C HIS A 332 19.30 25.42 15.61
N GLU A 333 20.05 24.33 15.48
CA GLU A 333 21.41 24.21 15.99
C GLU A 333 22.38 25.22 15.34
N GLY A 334 22.21 25.52 14.05
CA GLY A 334 23.00 26.53 13.35
C GLY A 334 22.68 27.96 13.76
N SER A 335 21.50 28.25 14.31
CA SER A 335 21.11 29.59 14.76
C SER A 335 21.54 29.92 16.20
N ASP A 336 21.75 28.91 17.04
CA ASP A 336 22.15 29.06 18.46
C ASP A 336 23.69 29.16 18.68
N GLY A 337 24.46 29.14 17.58
CA GLY A 337 25.93 29.16 17.61
C GLY A 337 26.59 30.45 18.12
N ARG A 338 25.90 31.32 18.83
CA ARG A 338 26.47 32.58 19.41
C ARG A 338 26.13 32.79 20.87
N ASN A 339 26.15 31.78 21.72
CA ASN A 339 26.32 32.01 23.18
C ASN A 339 26.46 30.65 23.89
N HIS A 340 27.66 30.11 23.95
CA HIS A 340 27.97 29.04 24.86
C HIS A 340 28.41 29.57 26.22
N ARG A 341 27.55 29.42 27.22
CA ARG A 341 27.97 29.15 28.60
C ARG A 341 27.51 27.73 28.96
N SER A 342 28.49 26.92 29.20
CA SER A 342 28.39 25.53 29.62
C SER A 342 27.52 25.34 30.88
N LEU A 343 26.54 24.42 30.80
CA LEU A 343 25.87 23.82 31.94
C LEU A 343 26.06 22.29 31.91
N PRO A 344 26.08 21.60 33.06
CA PRO A 344 26.70 20.29 33.20
C PRO A 344 25.79 19.14 32.71
N ASN A 345 26.45 18.09 32.21
CA ASN A 345 25.90 16.79 31.79
C ASN A 345 25.02 16.18 32.89
N GLU A 346 23.73 15.95 32.57
CA GLU A 346 22.98 14.89 33.20
C GLU A 346 23.06 13.65 32.34
N THR A 347 23.67 12.63 32.91
CA THR A 347 23.89 11.30 32.36
C THR A 347 22.55 10.60 32.07
N ARG A 348 22.17 10.50 30.81
CA ARG A 348 21.23 9.49 30.32
C ARG A 348 22.02 8.20 30.05
N SER A 349 21.73 7.18 30.80
CA SER A 349 22.24 5.83 30.64
C SER A 349 21.79 5.26 29.27
N GLU A 350 22.76 5.03 28.40
CA GLU A 350 22.62 4.23 27.20
C GLU A 350 22.46 2.74 27.57
N PRO A 351 21.59 1.99 26.89
CA PRO A 351 21.61 0.53 27.01
C PRO A 351 22.78 -0.01 26.16
N SER A 352 23.63 -0.76 26.83
CA SER A 352 24.81 -1.45 26.32
C SER A 352 24.53 -2.30 25.08
N ILE A 353 25.25 -2.01 23.99
CA ILE A 353 25.37 -2.86 22.82
C ILE A 353 26.20 -4.06 23.20
N VAL A 354 25.65 -5.25 23.04
CA VAL A 354 26.41 -6.50 23.03
C VAL A 354 26.97 -6.66 21.63
N GLU A 355 28.28 -6.49 21.49
CA GLU A 355 29.06 -6.93 20.33
C GLU A 355 29.13 -8.46 20.34
N ASP A 356 28.90 -9.05 19.23
CA ASP A 356 29.59 -10.12 18.56
C ASP A 356 28.65 -11.03 17.75
N VAL A 357 28.65 -10.89 16.45
CA VAL A 357 28.57 -12.04 15.52
C VAL A 357 29.29 -11.70 14.21
N THR A 358 30.36 -12.37 14.02
CA THR A 358 31.18 -12.54 12.84
C THR A 358 30.45 -12.47 11.49
N THR A 359 30.94 -11.59 10.62
CA THR A 359 30.62 -11.52 9.20
C THR A 359 30.94 -12.84 8.49
N LYS A 360 29.93 -13.66 8.22
CA LYS A 360 29.95 -14.63 7.14
C LYS A 360 29.08 -14.08 6.01
N LYS A 361 29.71 -13.80 4.87
CA LYS A 361 29.04 -13.64 3.58
C LYS A 361 28.21 -14.89 3.31
N LEU A 362 26.91 -14.76 3.43
CA LEU A 362 25.93 -15.68 2.89
C LEU A 362 25.00 -14.83 2.03
N GLU A 363 25.15 -14.94 0.71
CA GLU A 363 24.09 -14.60 -0.20
C GLU A 363 22.96 -15.61 0.05
N PRO A 364 21.79 -15.22 0.57
CA PRO A 364 20.66 -16.14 0.61
C PRO A 364 20.04 -16.15 -0.77
N GLU A 365 19.99 -17.30 -1.40
CA GLU A 365 19.00 -17.63 -2.42
C GLU A 365 17.62 -17.37 -1.83
N LEU A 366 16.96 -16.32 -2.34
CA LEU A 366 15.55 -15.99 -2.04
C LEU A 366 14.66 -17.08 -2.65
N LYS A 367 14.48 -18.17 -1.95
CA LYS A 367 13.35 -19.09 -2.15
C LYS A 367 12.11 -18.39 -1.60
N GLY A 368 11.08 -18.28 -2.44
CA GLY A 368 9.73 -17.77 -2.21
C GLY A 368 9.40 -17.33 -0.78
N GLU A 369 9.73 -16.09 -0.41
CA GLU A 369 9.38 -15.55 0.89
C GLU A 369 7.97 -14.95 0.84
N GLU A 370 7.14 -15.47 1.70
CA GLU A 370 5.73 -15.16 1.93
C GLU A 370 5.49 -13.66 2.16
N ILE A 371 4.54 -13.10 1.44
CA ILE A 371 4.08 -11.72 1.63
C ILE A 371 2.95 -11.76 2.68
N GLU A 372 3.29 -11.63 3.96
CA GLU A 372 2.29 -11.22 4.96
C GLU A 372 2.03 -9.72 4.73
N LEU A 373 0.94 -9.41 4.09
CA LEU A 373 0.32 -8.10 4.11
C LEU A 373 -0.64 -8.06 5.31
N ASP A 374 -0.82 -6.87 5.87
CA ASP A 374 -1.61 -6.60 7.06
C ASP A 374 -2.74 -7.60 7.27
N SER A 375 -2.60 -8.41 8.31
CA SER A 375 -3.72 -9.15 8.88
C SER A 375 -4.87 -8.19 9.13
N GLU A 376 -6.12 -8.66 8.99
CA GLU A 376 -7.32 -7.92 9.43
C GLU A 376 -7.03 -7.15 10.73
N PRO A 377 -7.71 -6.02 10.96
CA PRO A 377 -7.60 -5.32 12.22
C PRO A 377 -7.68 -6.35 13.33
N SER A 378 -6.67 -6.32 14.21
CA SER A 378 -6.58 -7.19 15.37
C SER A 378 -7.95 -7.27 16.05
N ASP A 379 -8.30 -8.46 16.54
CA ASP A 379 -9.49 -8.69 17.35
C ASP A 379 -9.71 -7.46 18.26
N PRO A 380 -10.91 -6.92 18.40
CA PRO A 380 -11.18 -5.78 19.27
C PRO A 380 -10.61 -5.93 20.69
N ASP A 381 -10.48 -7.17 21.17
CA ASP A 381 -9.83 -7.50 22.43
C ASP A 381 -8.29 -7.31 22.41
N ASP A 382 -7.67 -7.12 21.25
CA ASP A 382 -6.22 -6.95 21.09
C ASP A 382 -5.77 -5.48 21.04
N THR A 383 -6.68 -4.51 21.22
CA THR A 383 -6.34 -3.09 21.21
C THR A 383 -6.57 -2.42 22.56
N GLU A 384 -5.72 -1.45 22.88
CA GLU A 384 -5.88 -0.54 24.02
C GLU A 384 -6.11 0.86 23.48
N ILE A 385 -7.10 1.58 24.05
CA ILE A 385 -7.31 2.99 23.81
C ILE A 385 -6.48 3.76 24.84
N PRO A 386 -5.43 4.48 24.42
CA PRO A 386 -4.63 5.26 25.35
C PRO A 386 -5.46 6.42 25.94
N ASP A 387 -5.17 6.77 27.19
CA ASP A 387 -5.80 7.91 27.86
C ASP A 387 -5.35 9.23 27.25
N GLY A 388 -6.24 10.24 27.22
CA GLY A 388 -5.93 11.59 26.78
C GLY A 388 -6.33 11.89 25.34
N SER A 389 -6.01 13.10 24.89
CA SER A 389 -6.30 13.57 23.53
C SER A 389 -5.21 13.19 22.54
N LEU A 390 -5.59 13.00 21.28
CA LEU A 390 -4.64 12.81 20.18
C LEU A 390 -3.59 13.93 20.11
N PHE A 391 -3.94 15.14 20.52
CA PHE A 391 -3.03 16.28 20.50
C PHE A 391 -1.85 16.15 21.48
N ASP A 392 -1.97 15.30 22.51
CA ASP A 392 -0.91 15.03 23.47
C ASP A 392 0.22 14.18 22.87
N TYR A 393 -0.06 13.45 21.79
CA TYR A 393 0.89 12.51 21.17
C TYR A 393 1.81 13.14 20.12
N ASN A 394 1.53 14.34 19.60
CA ASN A 394 2.34 14.97 18.56
C ASN A 394 2.65 14.04 17.38
N ILE A 395 1.62 13.38 16.83
CA ILE A 395 1.78 12.42 15.73
C ILE A 395 2.24 13.16 14.47
N PRO A 396 3.25 12.66 13.75
CA PRO A 396 3.73 13.26 12.50
C PRO A 396 2.64 13.44 11.44
N GLY A 397 2.63 14.58 10.76
CA GLY A 397 1.68 14.91 9.69
C GLY A 397 0.22 15.04 10.15
N VAL A 398 -0.02 15.13 11.46
CA VAL A 398 -1.31 15.47 12.08
C VAL A 398 -1.30 16.96 12.42
N LEU A 399 -2.42 17.66 12.19
CA LEU A 399 -2.54 19.07 12.51
C LEU A 399 -2.41 19.29 14.03
N LYS A 400 -1.70 20.33 14.40
CA LYS A 400 -1.57 20.73 15.80
C LYS A 400 -2.87 21.34 16.32
N LYS A 401 -3.10 21.30 17.65
CA LYS A 401 -4.27 21.88 18.30
C LYS A 401 -4.56 23.31 17.80
N GLY A 402 -3.56 24.20 17.81
CA GLY A 402 -3.71 25.59 17.35
C GLY A 402 -3.98 25.76 15.84
N GLU A 403 -3.77 24.74 15.02
CA GLU A 403 -4.16 24.75 13.60
C GLU A 403 -5.64 24.35 13.45
N VAL A 404 -6.10 23.36 14.23
CA VAL A 404 -7.50 22.91 14.26
C VAL A 404 -8.41 23.99 14.85
N GLU A 405 -7.97 24.73 15.86
CA GLU A 405 -8.71 25.87 16.46
C GLU A 405 -9.09 26.96 15.43
N LYS A 406 -8.31 27.07 14.35
CA LYS A 406 -8.59 28.03 13.26
C LYS A 406 -9.63 27.56 12.27
N LEU A 407 -10.07 26.29 12.36
CA LEU A 407 -11.06 25.70 11.46
C LEU A 407 -12.46 25.82 12.06
N ASN A 408 -13.44 26.08 11.21
CA ASN A 408 -14.84 26.04 11.64
C ASN A 408 -15.36 24.59 11.61
N LEU A 409 -15.16 23.87 12.71
CA LEU A 409 -15.62 22.47 12.86
C LEU A 409 -17.14 22.35 12.91
N GLY A 410 -17.86 23.40 13.32
CA GLY A 410 -19.32 23.42 13.42
C GLY A 410 -20.03 23.17 12.10
N THR A 411 -19.36 23.45 10.97
CA THR A 411 -19.93 23.21 9.63
C THR A 411 -19.96 21.74 9.21
N MET A 412 -19.29 20.85 9.93
CA MET A 412 -19.40 19.41 9.71
C MET A 412 -20.78 18.91 10.13
N LYS A 413 -21.25 17.84 9.50
CA LYS A 413 -22.56 17.26 9.79
C LYS A 413 -22.44 16.08 10.75
N LEU A 414 -23.48 15.92 11.57
CA LEU A 414 -23.72 14.73 12.36
C LEU A 414 -24.90 13.97 11.76
N LEU A 415 -24.72 12.70 11.49
CA LEU A 415 -25.81 11.81 11.09
C LEU A 415 -26.47 11.22 12.33
N VAL A 416 -27.70 11.64 12.61
CA VAL A 416 -28.49 11.08 13.68
C VAL A 416 -29.67 10.34 13.06
N ARG A 417 -29.64 9.02 13.11
CA ARG A 417 -30.58 8.12 12.41
C ARG A 417 -30.55 8.39 10.90
N THR A 418 -31.50 9.15 10.36
CA THR A 418 -31.60 9.48 8.93
C THR A 418 -31.50 11.01 8.67
N SER A 419 -31.27 11.80 9.70
CA SER A 419 -31.23 13.26 9.61
C SER A 419 -29.77 13.76 9.77
N LEU A 420 -29.42 14.75 8.96
CA LEU A 420 -28.14 15.46 9.07
C LEU A 420 -28.36 16.75 9.87
N ILE A 421 -27.58 16.95 10.90
CA ILE A 421 -27.62 18.12 11.79
C ILE A 421 -26.26 18.82 11.69
N ASP A 422 -26.21 20.13 11.69
CA ASP A 422 -24.97 20.88 11.84
C ASP A 422 -24.42 20.68 13.26
N LEU A 423 -23.10 20.49 13.39
CA LEU A 423 -22.51 20.27 14.73
C LEU A 423 -22.67 21.50 15.62
N GLU A 424 -22.66 22.70 15.03
CA GLU A 424 -22.87 23.95 15.79
C GLU A 424 -24.25 24.05 16.44
N ASP A 425 -25.26 23.27 15.97
CA ASP A 425 -26.58 23.21 16.55
C ASP A 425 -26.68 22.29 17.77
N LEU A 426 -25.61 21.58 18.10
CA LEU A 426 -25.59 20.66 19.25
C LEU A 426 -25.54 21.45 20.57
N ARG A 427 -26.42 21.03 21.49
CA ARG A 427 -26.37 21.57 22.86
C ARG A 427 -25.04 21.29 23.53
N GLY A 428 -24.34 22.32 23.99
CA GLY A 428 -23.01 22.22 24.61
C GLY A 428 -21.87 22.41 23.64
N TRP A 429 -22.10 22.57 22.33
CA TRP A 429 -21.04 22.73 21.32
C TRP A 429 -20.05 23.85 21.67
N GLU A 430 -20.52 24.99 22.13
CA GLU A 430 -19.68 26.14 22.50
C GLU A 430 -18.87 25.90 23.79
N GLU A 431 -19.38 25.04 24.67
CA GLU A 431 -18.75 24.73 25.95
C GLU A 431 -17.64 23.66 25.83
N TRP A 432 -17.71 22.81 24.81
CA TRP A 432 -16.76 21.72 24.61
C TRP A 432 -15.43 22.20 24.09
N GLN A 433 -14.36 21.54 24.54
CA GLN A 433 -13.00 21.79 24.09
C GLN A 433 -12.62 20.80 22.98
N ILE A 434 -11.73 21.22 22.07
CA ILE A 434 -11.27 20.38 20.95
C ILE A 434 -10.31 19.27 21.38
N ASP A 435 -9.73 19.37 22.55
CA ASP A 435 -8.82 18.38 23.17
C ASP A 435 -9.53 17.53 24.22
N ASP A 436 -10.84 17.56 24.30
CA ASP A 436 -11.63 16.67 25.15
C ASP A 436 -12.15 15.47 24.32
N PRO A 437 -11.48 14.29 24.39
CA PRO A 437 -11.86 13.12 23.60
C PRO A 437 -13.22 12.53 24.00
N GLY A 438 -13.78 12.93 25.14
CA GLY A 438 -15.12 12.55 25.61
C GLY A 438 -16.25 13.32 24.96
N THR A 439 -15.96 14.35 24.16
CA THR A 439 -16.96 15.20 23.49
C THR A 439 -16.99 14.98 21.98
N ILE A 440 -18.13 15.25 21.35
CA ILE A 440 -18.25 15.20 19.88
C ILE A 440 -17.29 16.20 19.23
N LYS A 441 -17.09 17.38 19.84
CA LYS A 441 -16.16 18.39 19.34
C LYS A 441 -14.71 17.91 19.34
N GLY A 442 -14.28 17.22 20.39
CA GLY A 442 -12.95 16.61 20.47
C GLY A 442 -12.77 15.49 19.44
N ILE A 443 -13.74 14.58 19.33
CA ILE A 443 -13.74 13.50 18.33
C ILE A 443 -13.62 14.05 16.91
N VAL A 444 -14.39 15.09 16.57
CA VAL A 444 -14.32 15.75 15.25
C VAL A 444 -12.99 16.46 15.04
N ALA A 445 -12.46 17.11 16.08
CA ALA A 445 -11.17 17.78 16.03
C ALA A 445 -10.04 16.79 15.71
N GLU A 446 -10.02 15.62 16.36
CA GLU A 446 -9.06 14.55 16.08
C GLU A 446 -9.19 13.97 14.68
N LEU A 447 -10.43 13.74 14.21
CA LEU A 447 -10.69 13.30 12.84
C LEU A 447 -10.08 14.27 11.83
N ILE A 448 -10.40 15.57 11.97
CA ILE A 448 -9.93 16.59 11.04
C ILE A 448 -8.42 16.82 11.15
N ALA A 449 -7.85 16.72 12.36
CA ALA A 449 -6.41 16.79 12.55
C ALA A 449 -5.68 15.70 11.76
N THR A 450 -6.20 14.49 11.74
CA THR A 450 -5.58 13.33 11.08
C THR A 450 -5.86 13.26 9.58
N THR A 451 -7.08 13.59 9.14
CA THR A 451 -7.50 13.51 7.73
C THR A 451 -7.18 14.77 6.93
N GLY A 452 -7.09 15.92 7.61
CA GLY A 452 -6.91 17.24 6.99
C GLY A 452 -8.23 17.96 6.72
N PRO A 453 -8.19 19.30 6.53
CA PRO A 453 -9.38 20.16 6.50
C PRO A 453 -10.26 20.01 5.24
N LYS A 454 -9.75 19.38 4.17
CA LYS A 454 -10.53 19.22 2.94
C LYS A 454 -11.74 18.32 3.11
N LEU A 455 -11.65 17.31 3.99
CA LEU A 455 -12.75 16.38 4.27
C LEU A 455 -13.86 16.98 5.12
N LEU A 456 -13.62 18.10 5.79
CA LEU A 456 -14.56 18.74 6.72
C LEU A 456 -15.97 18.97 6.12
N LYS A 457 -16.02 19.48 4.88
CA LYS A 457 -17.29 19.83 4.21
C LYS A 457 -18.03 18.65 3.62
N ASP A 458 -17.32 17.58 3.31
CA ASP A 458 -17.85 16.42 2.57
C ASP A 458 -18.15 15.23 3.47
N THR A 459 -17.88 15.35 4.78
CA THR A 459 -17.98 14.25 5.74
C THR A 459 -19.06 14.53 6.78
N ALA A 460 -19.83 13.50 7.11
CA ALA A 460 -20.71 13.46 8.26
C ALA A 460 -20.20 12.42 9.27
N LEU A 461 -20.17 12.78 10.54
CA LEU A 461 -19.92 11.85 11.63
C LEU A 461 -21.17 11.00 11.87
N ALA A 462 -21.02 9.68 11.91
CA ALA A 462 -22.06 8.78 12.41
C ALA A 462 -21.72 8.39 13.85
N LEU A 463 -22.63 8.66 14.77
CA LEU A 463 -22.61 8.08 16.11
C LEU A 463 -23.46 6.81 16.07
N PHE A 464 -23.00 5.75 16.70
CA PHE A 464 -23.62 4.42 16.76
C PHE A 464 -25.01 4.41 17.35
#